data_0e964c90b3c10ee41fea9dc6901b815a
#
_entry.id   0e964c90b3c10ee41fea9dc6901b815a
#
_cell.length_a   1.000
_cell.length_b   1.000
_cell.length_c   1.000
_cell.angle_alpha   90.00
_cell.angle_beta   90.00
_cell.angle_gamma   90.00
#
_symmetry.space_group_name_H-M   'P 1'
#
loop_
_entity.id
_entity.type
_entity.pdbx_description
1 polymer ?
#
loop_
_entity_poly.entity_id
_entity_poly.type
_entity_poly.pdbx_seq_one_letter_code
_entity_poly.pdbx_strand_id
1 'polypeptide(L)'
;MDPGQLWIQFYAQIFLETGSNMQDVNMPTCQQNWDQINQEQNHLIWEQYALQDAQPEGFEDQLQQQLNNEQLAAFNQVLASVQNDLGVTFFLDGPAGTGKTFLYWTLCTTLCAQGKILICVASSGLAALLLPGGKTSHSVFKIPIEIKEDSTCNISKRSELAALIACTDLIIWDEVPMQHRFCAEAFNCTCKDIANHPDKPFGGITVVFGGDFHQTLPVIPKGTPEQIVAACLKESPLWAGMEKMRLTHNMHLQHGDAEMAEFATWLLGIGEGLQIPQGTTSSETAFKQSMLVESRDSLINKIYGNLDQLPQLNDEYFHSCTILTPWNDDVLILNKIILRKFPGEMQIFHSADKVIYEAGVDDERLGTLSTEYLNSLNSGSIPLSDLELKEGCPVMILCNLACSQGVCNGTCDIVTCIGSHVLELWLLTGSEVGNTVFIPRISLTPQRLSLASNFPGPNFQFKLHLL
;
A
#
# COMPACT_ATOMS: atom_id res chain seq x y z
N MET A 1 22.84 19.54 2.17
CA MET A 1 22.20 20.87 2.40
C MET A 1 22.04 21.12 3.89
N ASP A 2 22.25 22.35 4.36
CA ASP A 2 22.04 22.67 5.77
C ASP A 2 20.56 22.47 6.14
N PRO A 3 20.23 21.65 7.17
CA PRO A 3 18.86 21.44 7.63
C PRO A 3 18.08 22.72 7.90
N GLY A 4 18.76 23.79 8.33
CA GLY A 4 18.14 25.11 8.53
C GLY A 4 17.60 25.76 7.25
N GLN A 5 18.23 25.51 6.11
CA GLN A 5 17.81 26.05 4.81
C GLN A 5 16.55 25.33 4.27
N LEU A 6 16.42 24.01 4.54
CA LEU A 6 15.22 23.23 4.19
C LEU A 6 13.96 23.73 4.92
N TRP A 7 14.08 24.07 6.21
CA TRP A 7 12.97 24.63 6.98
C TRP A 7 12.54 26.01 6.48
N ILE A 8 13.48 26.87 6.14
CA ILE A 8 13.20 28.20 5.59
C ILE A 8 12.46 28.06 4.25
N GLN A 9 12.85 27.10 3.42
CA GLN A 9 12.22 26.83 2.14
C GLN A 9 10.77 26.33 2.29
N PHE A 10 10.53 25.40 3.20
CA PHE A 10 9.19 24.87 3.49
C PHE A 10 8.23 25.98 3.95
N TYR A 11 8.67 26.85 4.85
CA TYR A 11 7.86 27.97 5.29
C TYR A 11 7.65 29.02 4.20
N ALA A 12 8.64 29.29 3.35
CA ALA A 12 8.51 30.22 2.25
C ALA A 12 7.39 29.79 1.29
N GLN A 13 7.26 28.50 1.01
CA GLN A 13 6.21 27.95 0.15
C GLN A 13 4.82 28.09 0.76
N ILE A 14 4.67 27.80 2.05
CA ILE A 14 3.41 27.98 2.79
C ILE A 14 2.96 29.45 2.77
N PHE A 15 3.88 30.39 2.94
CA PHE A 15 3.58 31.83 2.92
C PHE A 15 3.17 32.31 1.53
N LEU A 16 3.79 31.79 0.46
CA LEU A 16 3.40 32.08 -0.92
C LEU A 16 1.98 31.57 -1.23
N GLU A 17 1.65 30.37 -0.81
CA GLU A 17 0.32 29.77 -1.02
C GLU A 17 -0.79 30.50 -0.23
N THR A 18 -0.44 31.11 0.91
CA THR A 18 -1.38 31.89 1.75
C THR A 18 -1.45 33.36 1.39
N GLY A 19 -0.66 33.83 0.39
CA GLY A 19 -0.61 35.24 -0.03
C GLY A 19 0.07 36.17 0.98
N SER A 20 0.84 35.62 1.94
CA SER A 20 1.59 36.35 2.97
C SER A 20 3.07 36.43 2.62
N ASN A 21 3.82 37.35 3.23
CA ASN A 21 5.26 37.48 3.00
C ASN A 21 6.04 37.11 4.27
N MET A 22 7.12 36.34 4.14
CA MET A 22 8.01 35.98 5.25
C MET A 22 8.59 37.20 5.99
N GLN A 23 8.74 38.33 5.30
CA GLN A 23 9.20 39.59 5.90
C GLN A 23 8.19 40.16 6.92
N ASP A 24 6.90 39.91 6.74
CA ASP A 24 5.85 40.41 7.63
C ASP A 24 5.90 39.75 9.03
N VAL A 25 6.61 38.62 9.14
CA VAL A 25 6.76 37.84 10.39
C VAL A 25 8.22 37.78 10.88
N ASN A 26 9.10 38.64 10.38
CA ASN A 26 10.53 38.70 10.75
C ASN A 26 11.29 37.38 10.56
N MET A 27 10.93 36.56 9.58
CA MET A 27 11.68 35.36 9.25
C MET A 27 12.87 35.68 8.32
N PRO A 28 13.98 34.94 8.43
CA PRO A 28 15.14 35.13 7.54
C PRO A 28 14.74 34.88 6.09
N THR A 29 15.09 35.79 5.20
CA THR A 29 14.88 35.64 3.77
C THR A 29 15.88 34.65 3.19
N CYS A 30 15.43 33.79 2.31
CA CYS A 30 16.31 32.87 1.58
C CYS A 30 17.26 33.67 0.68
N GLN A 31 18.56 33.40 0.78
CA GLN A 31 19.59 34.11 -0.01
C GLN A 31 19.67 33.65 -1.48
N GLN A 32 18.95 32.59 -1.85
CA GLN A 32 18.86 32.07 -3.22
C GLN A 32 17.52 32.45 -3.82
N ASN A 33 17.51 32.85 -5.11
CA ASN A 33 16.31 33.16 -5.83
C ASN A 33 15.61 31.86 -6.30
N TRP A 34 14.88 31.25 -5.37
CA TRP A 34 14.21 29.97 -5.57
C TRP A 34 13.09 30.02 -6.58
N ASP A 35 12.51 31.19 -6.86
CA ASP A 35 11.48 31.35 -7.89
C ASP A 35 12.03 31.04 -9.28
N GLN A 36 13.30 31.33 -9.55
CA GLN A 36 13.95 30.96 -10.80
C GLN A 36 14.28 29.46 -10.86
N ILE A 37 14.66 28.85 -9.73
CA ILE A 37 14.97 27.42 -9.64
C ILE A 37 13.69 26.59 -9.69
N ASN A 38 12.61 27.02 -9.02
CA ASN A 38 11.31 26.33 -9.05
C ASN A 38 10.60 26.42 -10.41
N GLN A 39 10.87 27.45 -11.22
CA GLN A 39 10.33 27.53 -12.59
C GLN A 39 11.01 26.56 -13.55
N GLU A 40 12.25 26.11 -13.27
CA GLU A 40 13.01 25.20 -14.14
C GLU A 40 13.03 23.74 -13.65
N GLN A 41 12.67 23.43 -12.39
CA GLN A 41 12.78 22.08 -11.85
C GLN A 41 11.46 21.58 -11.23
N ASN A 42 10.96 20.49 -11.79
CA ASN A 42 9.81 19.75 -11.28
C ASN A 42 10.11 19.21 -9.88
N HIS A 43 9.29 19.59 -8.88
CA HIS A 43 9.43 19.19 -7.49
C HIS A 43 9.48 17.64 -7.31
N LEU A 44 8.68 16.90 -8.08
CA LEU A 44 8.66 15.44 -8.02
C LEU A 44 9.97 14.80 -8.52
N ILE A 45 10.62 15.41 -9.52
CA ILE A 45 11.94 14.99 -10.00
C ILE A 45 13.00 15.28 -8.93
N TRP A 46 12.89 16.43 -8.29
CA TRP A 46 13.80 16.80 -7.21
C TRP A 46 13.69 15.87 -5.99
N GLU A 47 12.47 15.44 -5.62
CA GLU A 47 12.26 14.41 -4.60
C GLU A 47 13.02 13.11 -4.94
N GLN A 48 13.07 12.72 -6.22
CA GLN A 48 13.81 11.52 -6.64
C GLN A 48 15.33 11.69 -6.47
N TYR A 49 15.86 12.86 -6.79
CA TYR A 49 17.28 13.14 -6.54
C TYR A 49 17.63 13.19 -5.04
N ALA A 50 16.74 13.71 -4.20
CA ALA A 50 16.94 13.72 -2.75
C ALA A 50 17.00 12.30 -2.16
N LEU A 51 16.28 11.33 -2.74
CA LEU A 51 16.39 9.92 -2.35
C LEU A 51 17.73 9.29 -2.77
N GLN A 52 18.37 9.80 -3.83
CA GLN A 52 19.69 9.34 -4.27
C GLN A 52 20.79 9.78 -3.29
N ASP A 53 20.75 11.02 -2.83
CA ASP A 53 21.75 11.59 -1.91
C ASP A 53 21.76 10.96 -0.51
N ALA A 54 20.71 10.21 -0.15
CA ALA A 54 20.57 9.60 1.17
C ALA A 54 21.35 8.28 1.34
N GLN A 55 21.94 7.73 0.28
CA GLN A 55 22.60 6.42 0.30
C GLN A 55 24.12 6.54 0.53
N PRO A 56 24.73 5.68 1.38
CA PRO A 56 26.18 5.64 1.55
C PRO A 56 26.89 5.20 0.28
N GLU A 57 28.02 5.80 -0.06
CA GLU A 57 28.85 5.38 -1.20
C GLU A 57 29.33 3.93 -1.04
N GLY A 58 29.24 3.12 -2.11
CA GLY A 58 29.68 1.73 -2.14
C GLY A 58 28.73 0.71 -1.50
N PHE A 59 27.55 1.14 -1.06
CA PHE A 59 26.54 0.26 -0.48
C PHE A 59 25.93 -0.66 -1.55
N GLU A 60 25.83 -0.18 -2.81
CA GLU A 60 25.36 -0.94 -3.96
C GLU A 60 26.16 -2.21 -4.23
N ASP A 61 27.50 -2.15 -4.13
CA ASP A 61 28.38 -3.29 -4.37
C ASP A 61 28.18 -4.39 -3.31
N GLN A 62 27.93 -3.99 -2.07
CA GLN A 62 27.67 -4.93 -0.98
C GLN A 62 26.34 -5.67 -1.18
N LEU A 63 25.29 -4.97 -1.63
CA LEU A 63 24.00 -5.59 -1.92
C LEU A 63 24.10 -6.56 -3.11
N GLN A 64 24.80 -6.18 -4.18
CA GLN A 64 24.98 -7.05 -5.35
C GLN A 64 25.70 -8.36 -5.02
N GLN A 65 26.71 -8.34 -4.14
CA GLN A 65 27.43 -9.53 -3.68
C GLN A 65 26.55 -10.52 -2.89
N GLN A 66 25.45 -10.06 -2.34
CA GLN A 66 24.51 -10.90 -1.58
C GLN A 66 23.43 -11.55 -2.46
N LEU A 67 23.32 -11.15 -3.73
CA LEU A 67 22.35 -11.74 -4.66
C LEU A 67 22.72 -13.21 -4.95
N ASN A 68 21.73 -14.09 -4.90
CA ASN A 68 21.88 -15.45 -5.41
C ASN A 68 21.91 -15.46 -6.96
N ASN A 69 22.19 -16.61 -7.55
CA ASN A 69 22.34 -16.72 -9.01
C ASN A 69 21.09 -16.31 -9.79
N GLU A 70 19.88 -16.65 -9.30
CA GLU A 70 18.62 -16.30 -9.96
C GLU A 70 18.36 -14.78 -9.85
N GLN A 71 18.57 -14.21 -8.66
CA GLN A 71 18.43 -12.79 -8.41
C GLN A 71 19.46 -11.99 -9.22
N LEU A 72 20.71 -12.45 -9.29
CA LEU A 72 21.77 -11.81 -10.07
C LEU A 72 21.46 -11.83 -11.58
N ALA A 73 20.92 -12.94 -12.08
CA ALA A 73 20.49 -13.04 -13.48
C ALA A 73 19.38 -12.04 -13.80
N ALA A 74 18.35 -11.92 -12.93
CA ALA A 74 17.27 -10.96 -13.08
C ALA A 74 17.78 -9.51 -12.96
N PHE A 75 18.65 -9.25 -11.97
CA PHE A 75 19.31 -7.95 -11.79
C PHE A 75 20.02 -7.49 -13.06
N ASN A 76 20.87 -8.36 -13.65
CA ASN A 76 21.65 -8.02 -14.84
C ASN A 76 20.75 -7.77 -16.07
N GLN A 77 19.64 -8.50 -16.24
CA GLN A 77 18.70 -8.29 -17.33
C GLN A 77 18.02 -6.92 -17.23
N VAL A 78 17.52 -6.56 -16.04
CA VAL A 78 16.88 -5.26 -15.82
C VAL A 78 17.88 -4.13 -15.98
N LEU A 79 19.07 -4.26 -15.39
CA LEU A 79 20.13 -3.26 -15.49
C LEU A 79 20.53 -3.02 -16.95
N ALA A 80 20.71 -4.09 -17.74
CA ALA A 80 21.03 -3.99 -19.17
C ALA A 80 19.91 -3.29 -19.95
N SER A 81 18.63 -3.54 -19.63
CA SER A 81 17.50 -2.86 -20.27
C SER A 81 17.52 -1.37 -19.99
N VAL A 82 17.78 -0.96 -18.75
CA VAL A 82 17.82 0.46 -18.35
C VAL A 82 19.04 1.16 -18.97
N GLN A 83 20.23 0.55 -18.91
CA GLN A 83 21.47 1.15 -19.40
C GLN A 83 21.52 1.33 -20.92
N ASN A 84 20.79 0.48 -21.66
CA ASN A 84 20.75 0.54 -23.13
C ASN A 84 19.42 1.09 -23.69
N ASP A 85 18.55 1.69 -22.84
CA ASP A 85 17.25 2.27 -23.21
C ASP A 85 16.37 1.31 -24.03
N LEU A 86 16.39 0.02 -23.69
CA LEU A 86 15.65 -1.01 -24.42
C LEU A 86 14.14 -0.94 -24.18
N GLY A 87 13.71 -0.46 -23.01
CA GLY A 87 12.30 -0.35 -22.64
C GLY A 87 11.61 -1.71 -22.52
N VAL A 88 12.31 -2.73 -22.00
CA VAL A 88 11.76 -4.07 -21.83
C VAL A 88 10.77 -4.09 -20.66
N THR A 89 9.68 -4.82 -20.83
CA THR A 89 8.72 -5.08 -19.75
C THR A 89 8.98 -6.48 -19.21
N PHE A 90 9.30 -6.56 -17.92
CA PHE A 90 9.57 -7.81 -17.20
C PHE A 90 8.43 -8.19 -16.28
N PHE A 91 8.27 -9.50 -16.05
CA PHE A 91 7.49 -10.03 -14.94
C PHE A 91 8.37 -10.91 -14.06
N LEU A 92 8.59 -10.49 -12.82
CA LEU A 92 9.36 -11.21 -11.81
C LEU A 92 8.41 -12.09 -10.96
N ASP A 93 8.34 -13.37 -11.33
CA ASP A 93 7.57 -14.38 -10.60
C ASP A 93 8.41 -14.97 -9.47
N GLY A 94 7.85 -15.04 -8.28
CA GLY A 94 8.53 -15.67 -7.15
C GLY A 94 7.64 -15.80 -5.92
N PRO A 95 7.57 -16.97 -5.32
CA PRO A 95 6.88 -17.18 -4.05
C PRO A 95 7.41 -16.28 -2.93
N ALA A 96 6.69 -16.24 -1.80
CA ALA A 96 7.16 -15.56 -0.60
C ALA A 96 8.52 -16.12 -0.15
N GLY A 97 9.39 -15.25 0.34
CA GLY A 97 10.73 -15.65 0.83
C GLY A 97 11.81 -15.83 -0.25
N THR A 98 11.50 -15.63 -1.54
CA THR A 98 12.51 -15.71 -2.62
C THR A 98 13.35 -14.45 -2.78
N GLY A 99 13.08 -13.40 -2.00
CA GLY A 99 13.86 -12.17 -1.96
C GLY A 99 13.58 -11.19 -3.09
N LYS A 100 12.34 -11.14 -3.65
CA LYS A 100 11.94 -10.13 -4.64
C LYS A 100 12.23 -8.71 -4.15
N THR A 101 11.79 -8.38 -2.94
CA THR A 101 12.01 -7.06 -2.33
C THR A 101 13.49 -6.71 -2.21
N PHE A 102 14.33 -7.67 -1.85
CA PHE A 102 15.78 -7.47 -1.79
C PHE A 102 16.38 -7.15 -3.17
N LEU A 103 15.92 -7.83 -4.21
CA LEU A 103 16.31 -7.52 -5.58
C LEU A 103 15.88 -6.11 -6.01
N TYR A 104 14.65 -5.69 -5.64
CA TYR A 104 14.18 -4.33 -5.93
C TYR A 104 15.03 -3.28 -5.21
N TRP A 105 15.36 -3.50 -3.94
CA TRP A 105 16.26 -2.62 -3.20
C TRP A 105 17.62 -2.51 -3.88
N THR A 106 18.20 -3.63 -4.29
CA THR A 106 19.51 -3.66 -4.97
C THR A 106 19.46 -2.91 -6.31
N LEU A 107 18.40 -3.10 -7.12
CA LEU A 107 18.18 -2.36 -8.37
C LEU A 107 18.06 -0.86 -8.12
N CYS A 108 17.21 -0.47 -7.14
CA CYS A 108 17.02 0.94 -6.81
C CYS A 108 18.31 1.59 -6.37
N THR A 109 19.04 0.99 -5.42
CA THR A 109 20.30 1.54 -4.90
C THR A 109 21.34 1.70 -6.02
N THR A 110 21.50 0.67 -6.87
CA THR A 110 22.47 0.70 -7.96
C THR A 110 22.14 1.76 -9.00
N LEU A 111 20.89 1.86 -9.43
CA LEU A 111 20.48 2.81 -10.46
C LEU A 111 20.41 4.25 -9.92
N CYS A 112 20.03 4.44 -8.67
CA CYS A 112 20.11 5.74 -8.00
C CYS A 112 21.55 6.24 -7.94
N ALA A 113 22.53 5.39 -7.61
CA ALA A 113 23.95 5.74 -7.64
C ALA A 113 24.44 6.13 -9.04
N GLN A 114 23.79 5.66 -10.10
CA GLN A 114 24.05 6.06 -11.50
C GLN A 114 23.26 7.32 -11.95
N GLY A 115 22.55 7.97 -11.05
CA GLY A 115 21.73 9.16 -11.35
C GLY A 115 20.46 8.88 -12.13
N LYS A 116 19.97 7.63 -12.14
CA LYS A 116 18.75 7.22 -12.83
C LYS A 116 17.50 7.54 -11.99
N ILE A 117 16.40 7.87 -12.65
CA ILE A 117 15.12 8.18 -12.02
C ILE A 117 14.26 6.93 -11.97
N LEU A 118 13.80 6.57 -10.77
CA LEU A 118 13.00 5.37 -10.54
C LEU A 118 11.67 5.69 -9.87
N ILE A 119 10.63 4.97 -10.27
CA ILE A 119 9.33 5.01 -9.60
C ILE A 119 9.02 3.61 -9.05
N CYS A 120 8.92 3.51 -7.72
CA CYS A 120 8.54 2.28 -7.03
C CYS A 120 7.08 2.37 -6.59
N VAL A 121 6.27 1.44 -7.06
CA VAL A 121 4.85 1.34 -6.67
C VAL A 121 4.48 -0.09 -6.32
N ALA A 122 3.43 -0.22 -5.51
CA ALA A 122 2.83 -1.51 -5.24
C ALA A 122 1.30 -1.45 -5.32
N SER A 123 0.68 -2.62 -5.40
CA SER A 123 -0.77 -2.74 -5.48
C SER A 123 -1.47 -2.44 -4.15
N SER A 124 -0.79 -2.62 -3.03
CA SER A 124 -1.29 -2.32 -1.68
C SER A 124 -0.38 -1.34 -0.94
N GLY A 125 -0.94 -0.65 0.08
CA GLY A 125 -0.17 0.27 0.93
C GLY A 125 0.95 -0.45 1.68
N LEU A 126 0.67 -1.63 2.22
CA LEU A 126 1.64 -2.43 2.97
C LEU A 126 2.82 -2.86 2.10
N ALA A 127 2.55 -3.37 0.89
CA ALA A 127 3.62 -3.73 -0.03
C ALA A 127 4.45 -2.50 -0.48
N ALA A 128 3.79 -1.35 -0.63
CA ALA A 128 4.45 -0.11 -1.00
C ALA A 128 5.47 0.35 0.06
N LEU A 129 5.18 0.17 1.34
CA LEU A 129 6.09 0.51 2.44
C LEU A 129 7.39 -0.30 2.45
N LEU A 130 7.40 -1.46 1.79
CA LEU A 130 8.58 -2.31 1.67
C LEU A 130 9.55 -1.85 0.56
N LEU A 131 9.11 -0.95 -0.31
CA LEU A 131 9.89 -0.46 -1.45
C LEU A 131 10.54 0.89 -1.14
N PRO A 132 11.73 1.19 -1.66
CA PRO A 132 12.37 2.50 -1.51
C PRO A 132 11.48 3.62 -2.06
N GLY A 133 11.07 4.57 -1.21
CA GLY A 133 10.18 5.65 -1.62
C GLY A 133 8.83 5.19 -2.18
N GLY A 134 8.43 3.95 -1.89
CA GLY A 134 7.27 3.28 -2.48
C GLY A 134 5.94 3.90 -2.08
N LYS A 135 5.03 3.99 -3.05
CA LYS A 135 3.65 4.48 -2.89
C LYS A 135 2.70 3.52 -3.61
N THR A 136 1.41 3.62 -3.33
CA THR A 136 0.44 2.78 -4.08
C THR A 136 0.34 3.23 -5.54
N SER A 137 0.22 2.27 -6.46
CA SER A 137 0.09 2.53 -7.89
C SER A 137 -1.09 3.46 -8.24
N HIS A 138 -2.22 3.31 -7.54
CA HIS A 138 -3.38 4.18 -7.71
C HIS A 138 -3.08 5.63 -7.34
N SER A 139 -2.32 5.87 -6.28
CA SER A 139 -2.00 7.23 -5.85
C SER A 139 -0.98 7.91 -6.76
N VAL A 140 0.05 7.18 -7.20
CA VAL A 140 1.11 7.71 -8.06
C VAL A 140 0.58 7.92 -9.47
N PHE A 141 0.02 6.88 -10.09
CA PHE A 141 -0.40 6.92 -11.48
C PHE A 141 -1.81 7.46 -11.70
N LYS A 142 -2.50 7.90 -10.63
CA LYS A 142 -3.86 8.44 -10.69
C LYS A 142 -4.83 7.50 -11.43
N ILE A 143 -4.67 6.19 -11.19
CA ILE A 143 -5.52 5.15 -11.78
C ILE A 143 -6.94 5.33 -11.24
N PRO A 144 -7.98 5.35 -12.10
CA PRO A 144 -9.36 5.42 -11.66
C PRO A 144 -9.73 4.23 -10.75
N ILE A 145 -10.53 4.48 -9.71
CA ILE A 145 -11.00 3.40 -8.81
C ILE A 145 -11.95 2.47 -9.56
N GLU A 146 -12.88 3.05 -10.31
CA GLU A 146 -13.74 2.29 -11.23
C GLU A 146 -13.01 2.13 -12.57
N ILE A 147 -12.20 1.09 -12.68
CA ILE A 147 -11.39 0.83 -13.86
C ILE A 147 -12.20 0.05 -14.92
N LYS A 148 -12.08 0.46 -16.18
CA LYS A 148 -12.71 -0.15 -17.34
C LYS A 148 -11.68 -0.40 -18.43
N GLU A 149 -12.04 -1.15 -19.47
CA GLU A 149 -11.15 -1.50 -20.57
C GLU A 149 -10.61 -0.28 -21.34
N ASP A 150 -11.41 0.76 -21.45
CA ASP A 150 -11.08 2.03 -22.13
C ASP A 150 -10.53 3.11 -21.19
N SER A 151 -10.31 2.79 -19.92
CA SER A 151 -9.80 3.76 -18.94
C SER A 151 -8.37 4.17 -19.25
N THR A 152 -8.08 5.44 -18.94
CA THR A 152 -6.73 6.02 -18.88
C THR A 152 -6.48 6.59 -17.50
N CYS A 153 -5.21 6.81 -17.15
CA CYS A 153 -4.87 7.46 -15.90
C CYS A 153 -5.20 8.96 -15.95
N ASN A 154 -5.66 9.51 -14.81
CA ASN A 154 -6.01 10.93 -14.71
C ASN A 154 -4.76 11.83 -14.60
N ILE A 155 -3.89 11.77 -15.62
CA ILE A 155 -2.63 12.52 -15.69
C ILE A 155 -2.67 13.47 -16.90
N SER A 156 -2.60 14.77 -16.64
CA SER A 156 -2.47 15.74 -17.72
C SER A 156 -1.05 15.70 -18.30
N LYS A 157 -0.92 15.73 -19.64
CA LYS A 157 0.38 15.77 -20.33
C LYS A 157 1.31 16.92 -19.90
N ARG A 158 0.75 18.01 -19.39
CA ARG A 158 1.51 19.20 -18.96
C ARG A 158 1.73 19.23 -17.43
N SER A 159 1.37 18.16 -16.72
CA SER A 159 1.58 18.08 -15.29
C SER A 159 3.02 17.72 -14.94
N GLU A 160 3.45 18.10 -13.74
CA GLU A 160 4.74 17.69 -13.18
C GLU A 160 4.89 16.16 -13.13
N LEU A 161 3.81 15.43 -12.86
CA LEU A 161 3.79 13.98 -12.85
C LEU A 161 4.04 13.39 -14.25
N ALA A 162 3.48 14.00 -15.31
CA ALA A 162 3.77 13.58 -16.68
C ALA A 162 5.24 13.81 -17.04
N ALA A 163 5.82 14.92 -16.61
CA ALA A 163 7.23 15.21 -16.80
C ALA A 163 8.13 14.21 -16.02
N LEU A 164 7.77 13.86 -14.78
CA LEU A 164 8.46 12.82 -14.02
C LEU A 164 8.41 11.47 -14.75
N ILE A 165 7.24 11.04 -15.21
CA ILE A 165 7.08 9.77 -15.95
C ILE A 165 7.93 9.78 -17.23
N ALA A 166 7.97 10.90 -17.97
CA ALA A 166 8.77 11.02 -19.18
C ALA A 166 10.29 10.92 -18.96
N CYS A 167 10.76 11.27 -17.76
CA CYS A 167 12.16 11.17 -17.35
C CYS A 167 12.48 9.88 -16.59
N THR A 168 11.51 8.98 -16.38
CA THR A 168 11.70 7.76 -15.60
C THR A 168 12.41 6.69 -16.40
N ASP A 169 13.50 6.15 -15.84
CA ASP A 169 14.30 5.08 -16.44
C ASP A 169 13.75 3.69 -16.09
N LEU A 170 13.25 3.50 -14.85
CA LEU A 170 12.72 2.23 -14.35
C LEU A 170 11.47 2.43 -13.52
N ILE A 171 10.46 1.60 -13.76
CA ILE A 171 9.30 1.45 -12.89
C ILE A 171 9.32 0.05 -12.29
N ILE A 172 9.26 -0.02 -10.96
CA ILE A 172 9.05 -1.26 -10.21
C ILE A 172 7.60 -1.24 -9.70
N TRP A 173 6.82 -2.25 -10.06
CA TRP A 173 5.42 -2.38 -9.67
C TRP A 173 5.19 -3.74 -9.02
N ASP A 174 5.19 -3.77 -7.70
CA ASP A 174 5.07 -5.01 -6.93
C ASP A 174 3.62 -5.39 -6.64
N GLU A 175 3.41 -6.68 -6.37
CA GLU A 175 2.11 -7.31 -6.05
C GLU A 175 1.03 -7.07 -7.12
N VAL A 176 1.42 -7.01 -8.40
CA VAL A 176 0.50 -6.78 -9.53
C VAL A 176 -0.58 -7.87 -9.68
N PRO A 177 -0.34 -9.17 -9.35
CA PRO A 177 -1.35 -10.20 -9.45
C PRO A 177 -2.66 -9.90 -8.70
N MET A 178 -2.63 -9.07 -7.66
CA MET A 178 -3.84 -8.69 -6.91
C MET A 178 -4.63 -7.54 -7.53
N GLN A 179 -4.11 -6.88 -8.57
CA GLN A 179 -4.79 -5.79 -9.27
C GLN A 179 -5.49 -6.26 -10.55
N HIS A 180 -6.56 -5.54 -10.91
CA HIS A 180 -7.21 -5.74 -12.20
C HIS A 180 -6.26 -5.39 -13.34
N ARG A 181 -6.16 -6.25 -14.37
CA ARG A 181 -5.28 -6.04 -15.54
C ARG A 181 -5.44 -4.67 -16.20
N PHE A 182 -6.64 -4.11 -16.17
CA PHE A 182 -6.91 -2.79 -16.74
C PHE A 182 -6.10 -1.67 -16.06
N CYS A 183 -5.62 -1.84 -14.83
CA CYS A 183 -4.74 -0.87 -14.19
C CYS A 183 -3.42 -0.73 -14.94
N ALA A 184 -2.80 -1.85 -15.29
CA ALA A 184 -1.56 -1.86 -16.09
C ALA A 184 -1.81 -1.38 -17.52
N GLU A 185 -2.93 -1.78 -18.13
CA GLU A 185 -3.32 -1.37 -19.48
C GLU A 185 -3.58 0.14 -19.57
N ALA A 186 -4.34 0.72 -18.62
CA ALA A 186 -4.59 2.15 -18.54
C ALA A 186 -3.30 2.96 -18.38
N PHE A 187 -2.38 2.48 -17.54
CA PHE A 187 -1.09 3.13 -17.35
C PHE A 187 -0.21 3.01 -18.60
N ASN A 188 -0.19 1.85 -19.27
CA ASN A 188 0.49 1.69 -20.53
C ASN A 188 -0.02 2.67 -21.61
N CYS A 189 -1.33 2.84 -21.74
CA CYS A 189 -1.91 3.82 -22.67
C CYS A 189 -1.46 5.23 -22.33
N THR A 190 -1.46 5.58 -21.05
CA THR A 190 -1.04 6.90 -20.56
C THR A 190 0.44 7.16 -20.81
N CYS A 191 1.32 6.19 -20.56
CA CYS A 191 2.76 6.31 -20.84
C CYS A 191 3.04 6.50 -22.33
N LYS A 192 2.37 5.75 -23.19
CA LYS A 192 2.48 5.89 -24.66
C LYS A 192 2.10 7.29 -25.12
N ASP A 193 1.07 7.85 -24.51
CA ASP A 193 0.60 9.20 -24.79
C ASP A 193 1.56 10.30 -24.29
N ILE A 194 2.13 10.13 -23.08
CA ILE A 194 3.11 11.06 -22.49
C ILE A 194 4.41 11.07 -23.28
N ALA A 195 4.97 9.88 -23.55
CA ALA A 195 6.25 9.73 -24.23
C ALA A 195 6.18 9.97 -25.75
N ASN A 196 4.97 10.07 -26.30
CA ASN A 196 4.72 10.16 -27.74
C ASN A 196 5.33 8.96 -28.55
N HIS A 197 5.37 7.79 -27.91
CA HIS A 197 5.87 6.52 -28.48
C HIS A 197 4.75 5.46 -28.47
N PRO A 198 3.80 5.50 -29.43
CA PRO A 198 2.64 4.63 -29.45
C PRO A 198 2.99 3.14 -29.63
N ASP A 199 4.13 2.85 -30.28
CA ASP A 199 4.51 1.50 -30.63
C ASP A 199 5.28 0.76 -29.52
N LYS A 200 5.83 1.49 -28.53
CA LYS A 200 6.59 0.89 -27.44
C LYS A 200 5.70 0.68 -26.19
N PRO A 201 5.73 -0.51 -25.56
CA PRO A 201 5.09 -0.69 -24.26
C PRO A 201 5.58 0.36 -23.28
N PHE A 202 4.65 0.92 -22.46
CA PHE A 202 4.92 1.96 -21.47
C PHE A 202 5.72 3.16 -22.00
N GLY A 203 5.55 3.49 -23.29
CA GLY A 203 6.28 4.59 -23.93
C GLY A 203 7.78 4.36 -24.05
N GLY A 204 8.27 3.14 -23.85
CA GLY A 204 9.69 2.77 -23.88
C GLY A 204 10.39 2.80 -22.52
N ILE A 205 9.67 3.01 -21.42
CA ILE A 205 10.21 2.90 -20.07
C ILE A 205 10.42 1.41 -19.73
N THR A 206 11.55 1.08 -19.08
CA THR A 206 11.74 -0.27 -18.54
C THR A 206 10.79 -0.47 -17.34
N VAL A 207 9.99 -1.55 -17.34
CA VAL A 207 9.03 -1.84 -16.28
C VAL A 207 9.26 -3.25 -15.74
N VAL A 208 9.35 -3.36 -14.41
CA VAL A 208 9.40 -4.65 -13.71
C VAL A 208 8.12 -4.81 -12.92
N PHE A 209 7.23 -5.68 -13.41
CA PHE A 209 6.11 -6.16 -12.64
C PHE A 209 6.55 -7.32 -11.75
N GLY A 210 6.10 -7.34 -10.50
CA GLY A 210 6.40 -8.40 -9.59
C GLY A 210 5.18 -8.95 -8.87
N GLY A 211 5.32 -10.16 -8.35
CA GLY A 211 4.30 -10.78 -7.51
C GLY A 211 4.28 -12.30 -7.63
N ASP A 212 3.25 -12.88 -7.04
CA ASP A 212 3.03 -14.31 -6.97
C ASP A 212 1.57 -14.63 -7.25
N PHE A 213 1.30 -15.36 -8.33
CA PHE A 213 -0.07 -15.77 -8.70
C PHE A 213 -0.65 -16.87 -7.80
N HIS A 214 0.12 -17.47 -6.90
CA HIS A 214 -0.36 -18.42 -5.90
C HIS A 214 -0.93 -17.72 -4.65
N GLN A 215 -0.81 -16.39 -4.58
CA GLN A 215 -1.34 -15.57 -3.50
C GLN A 215 -2.71 -14.98 -3.89
N THR A 216 -2.92 -13.70 -3.62
CA THR A 216 -4.19 -13.01 -3.84
C THR A 216 -4.37 -12.64 -5.32
N LEU A 217 -5.54 -12.93 -5.86
CA LEU A 217 -5.98 -12.53 -7.20
C LEU A 217 -6.83 -11.25 -7.14
N PRO A 218 -7.14 -10.61 -8.29
CA PRO A 218 -8.00 -9.45 -8.34
C PRO A 218 -9.37 -9.70 -7.71
N VAL A 219 -9.83 -8.77 -6.88
CA VAL A 219 -11.14 -8.86 -6.24
C VAL A 219 -12.20 -8.27 -7.17
N ILE A 220 -13.10 -9.12 -7.67
CA ILE A 220 -14.27 -8.73 -8.45
C ILE A 220 -15.51 -8.90 -7.55
N PRO A 221 -16.15 -7.80 -7.09
CA PRO A 221 -17.31 -7.90 -6.21
C PRO A 221 -18.41 -8.77 -6.82
N LYS A 222 -18.81 -9.84 -6.11
CA LYS A 222 -19.78 -10.87 -6.58
C LYS A 222 -19.40 -11.55 -7.90
N GLY A 223 -18.12 -11.51 -8.28
CA GLY A 223 -17.61 -12.10 -9.52
C GLY A 223 -17.54 -13.62 -9.46
N THR A 224 -17.71 -14.26 -10.62
CA THR A 224 -17.46 -15.69 -10.80
C THR A 224 -15.95 -15.98 -10.93
N PRO A 225 -15.50 -17.24 -10.74
CA PRO A 225 -14.09 -17.59 -10.96
C PRO A 225 -13.57 -17.19 -12.34
N GLU A 226 -14.39 -17.32 -13.39
CA GLU A 226 -14.04 -16.94 -14.76
C GLU A 226 -13.81 -15.42 -14.89
N GLN A 227 -14.61 -14.62 -14.19
CA GLN A 227 -14.45 -13.16 -14.16
C GLN A 227 -13.17 -12.75 -13.41
N ILE A 228 -12.82 -13.46 -12.33
CA ILE A 228 -11.57 -13.23 -11.60
C ILE A 228 -10.38 -13.58 -12.49
N VAL A 229 -10.41 -14.72 -13.18
CA VAL A 229 -9.34 -15.10 -14.14
C VAL A 229 -9.22 -14.06 -15.25
N ALA A 230 -10.34 -13.63 -15.85
CA ALA A 230 -10.36 -12.60 -16.90
C ALA A 230 -9.79 -11.24 -16.44
N ALA A 231 -9.84 -10.96 -15.14
CA ALA A 231 -9.27 -9.75 -14.54
C ALA A 231 -7.75 -9.83 -14.27
N CYS A 232 -7.17 -11.03 -14.32
CA CYS A 232 -5.75 -11.23 -14.04
C CYS A 232 -4.84 -10.66 -15.13
N LEU A 233 -3.64 -10.23 -14.75
CA LEU A 233 -2.63 -9.71 -15.66
C LEU A 233 -2.26 -10.71 -16.78
N LYS A 234 -2.35 -12.02 -16.53
CA LYS A 234 -2.09 -13.07 -17.53
C LYS A 234 -3.03 -13.00 -18.74
N GLU A 235 -4.23 -12.45 -18.57
CA GLU A 235 -5.22 -12.25 -19.64
C GLU A 235 -5.06 -10.89 -20.34
N SER A 236 -4.08 -10.08 -19.93
CA SER A 236 -3.77 -8.81 -20.59
C SER A 236 -3.03 -9.04 -21.91
N PRO A 237 -3.31 -8.23 -22.97
CA PRO A 237 -2.49 -8.20 -24.17
C PRO A 237 -1.01 -7.90 -23.91
N LEU A 238 -0.69 -7.23 -22.81
CA LEU A 238 0.67 -6.92 -22.40
C LEU A 238 1.46 -8.16 -22.01
N TRP A 239 0.79 -9.20 -21.49
CA TRP A 239 1.43 -10.40 -20.95
C TRP A 239 2.30 -11.16 -21.94
N ALA A 240 1.85 -11.25 -23.20
CA ALA A 240 2.58 -11.97 -24.25
C ALA A 240 3.96 -11.33 -24.56
N GLY A 241 4.06 -10.02 -24.43
CA GLY A 241 5.29 -9.25 -24.67
C GLY A 241 6.21 -9.12 -23.46
N MET A 242 5.81 -9.60 -22.28
CA MET A 242 6.65 -9.52 -21.08
C MET A 242 7.72 -10.61 -21.07
N GLU A 243 8.95 -10.26 -20.70
CA GLU A 243 9.99 -11.23 -20.35
C GLU A 243 9.77 -11.75 -18.94
N LYS A 244 9.67 -13.10 -18.78
CA LYS A 244 9.38 -13.74 -17.50
C LYS A 244 10.67 -14.14 -16.82
N MET A 245 10.90 -13.60 -15.63
CA MET A 245 11.99 -13.97 -14.73
C MET A 245 11.38 -14.73 -13.55
N ARG A 246 12.02 -15.78 -13.08
CA ARG A 246 11.52 -16.60 -11.99
C ARG A 246 12.56 -16.75 -10.89
N LEU A 247 12.13 -16.53 -9.64
CA LEU A 247 12.89 -16.82 -8.43
C LEU A 247 12.25 -18.03 -7.75
N THR A 248 13.03 -19.08 -7.57
CA THR A 248 12.56 -20.35 -6.98
C THR A 248 13.17 -20.63 -5.63
N HIS A 249 14.36 -20.06 -5.38
CA HIS A 249 15.12 -20.33 -4.18
C HIS A 249 14.55 -19.55 -2.97
N ASN A 250 14.00 -20.29 -1.98
CA ASN A 250 13.52 -19.67 -0.76
C ASN A 250 14.70 -19.36 0.18
N MET A 251 14.96 -18.06 0.39
CA MET A 251 16.09 -17.58 1.19
C MET A 251 15.96 -17.88 2.69
N HIS A 252 14.75 -18.12 3.18
CA HIS A 252 14.52 -18.46 4.58
C HIS A 252 14.88 -19.92 4.92
N LEU A 253 15.04 -20.78 3.90
CA LEU A 253 15.35 -22.21 4.10
C LEU A 253 16.86 -22.51 4.16
N GLN A 254 17.72 -21.49 4.14
CA GLN A 254 19.19 -21.69 4.10
C GLN A 254 19.79 -22.33 5.35
N HIS A 255 19.05 -22.44 6.44
CA HIS A 255 19.55 -22.94 7.72
C HIS A 255 19.30 -24.46 7.98
N GLY A 256 18.91 -25.23 6.97
CA GLY A 256 18.89 -26.68 7.05
C GLY A 256 17.75 -27.29 7.87
N ASP A 257 16.70 -26.53 8.17
CA ASP A 257 15.51 -27.01 8.85
C ASP A 257 14.61 -27.81 7.89
N ALA A 258 14.63 -29.11 8.02
CA ALA A 258 13.86 -30.05 7.18
C ALA A 258 12.34 -29.86 7.37
N GLU A 259 11.88 -29.49 8.56
CA GLU A 259 10.46 -29.28 8.86
C GLU A 259 9.95 -28.00 8.15
N MET A 260 10.74 -26.92 8.16
CA MET A 260 10.45 -25.70 7.41
C MET A 260 10.40 -25.95 5.91
N ALA A 261 11.32 -26.76 5.36
CA ALA A 261 11.35 -27.09 3.94
C ALA A 261 10.12 -27.91 3.52
N GLU A 262 9.71 -28.89 4.36
CA GLU A 262 8.48 -29.67 4.15
C GLU A 262 7.24 -28.77 4.21
N PHE A 263 7.18 -27.83 5.16
CA PHE A 263 6.07 -26.89 5.28
C PHE A 263 5.97 -25.97 4.06
N ALA A 264 7.10 -25.43 3.61
CA ALA A 264 7.15 -24.57 2.41
C ALA A 264 6.69 -25.32 1.16
N THR A 265 7.10 -26.57 0.99
CA THR A 265 6.68 -27.44 -0.12
C THR A 265 5.18 -27.73 -0.06
N TRP A 266 4.65 -28.02 1.13
CA TRP A 266 3.22 -28.23 1.33
C TRP A 266 2.42 -26.96 1.02
N LEU A 267 2.88 -25.81 1.48
CA LEU A 267 2.21 -24.51 1.24
C LEU A 267 2.17 -24.15 -0.26
N LEU A 268 3.29 -24.39 -0.98
CA LEU A 268 3.34 -24.22 -2.42
C LEU A 268 2.35 -25.15 -3.13
N GLY A 269 2.27 -26.40 -2.69
CA GLY A 269 1.32 -27.39 -3.22
C GLY A 269 -0.16 -27.01 -3.01
N ILE A 270 -0.48 -26.24 -1.96
CA ILE A 270 -1.82 -25.63 -1.81
C ILE A 270 -2.04 -24.59 -2.92
N GLY A 271 -1.09 -23.69 -3.13
CA GLY A 271 -1.16 -22.65 -4.16
C GLY A 271 -1.30 -23.22 -5.58
N GLU A 272 -0.68 -24.37 -5.84
CA GLU A 272 -0.76 -25.10 -7.10
C GLU A 272 -2.00 -25.99 -7.24
N GLY A 273 -2.84 -26.10 -6.17
CA GLY A 273 -4.03 -26.94 -6.16
C GLY A 273 -3.74 -28.45 -6.07
N LEU A 274 -2.53 -28.84 -5.62
CA LEU A 274 -2.11 -30.23 -5.51
C LEU A 274 -2.59 -30.93 -4.22
N GLN A 275 -3.09 -30.17 -3.24
CA GLN A 275 -3.51 -30.64 -1.92
C GLN A 275 -5.03 -30.87 -1.85
N ILE A 276 -5.60 -31.46 -2.88
CA ILE A 276 -7.04 -31.78 -2.95
C ILE A 276 -7.27 -33.15 -2.32
N PRO A 277 -8.15 -33.28 -1.31
CA PRO A 277 -8.48 -34.58 -0.71
C PRO A 277 -9.12 -35.52 -1.74
N GLN A 278 -8.83 -36.83 -1.66
CA GLN A 278 -9.41 -37.81 -2.54
C GLN A 278 -10.94 -37.85 -2.38
N GLY A 279 -11.67 -37.76 -3.49
CA GLY A 279 -13.14 -37.81 -3.52
C GLY A 279 -13.84 -36.49 -3.23
N THR A 280 -13.11 -35.38 -3.13
CA THR A 280 -13.67 -34.03 -2.93
C THR A 280 -13.58 -33.18 -4.19
N THR A 281 -14.24 -32.02 -4.19
CA THR A 281 -14.20 -31.07 -5.31
C THR A 281 -12.90 -30.27 -5.29
N SER A 282 -12.52 -29.67 -6.41
CA SER A 282 -11.31 -28.84 -6.54
C SER A 282 -11.29 -27.59 -5.64
N SER A 283 -12.38 -27.32 -4.91
CA SER A 283 -12.48 -26.18 -3.98
C SER A 283 -12.10 -26.53 -2.53
N GLU A 284 -11.79 -27.80 -2.23
CA GLU A 284 -11.45 -28.24 -0.88
C GLU A 284 -9.95 -28.50 -0.75
N THR A 285 -9.37 -28.13 0.39
CA THR A 285 -7.95 -28.32 0.71
C THR A 285 -7.80 -29.07 2.04
N ALA A 286 -6.89 -30.05 2.07
CA ALA A 286 -6.57 -30.76 3.30
C ALA A 286 -5.52 -30.02 4.13
N PHE A 287 -5.87 -29.68 5.37
CA PHE A 287 -4.93 -29.15 6.35
C PHE A 287 -4.32 -30.27 7.19
N LYS A 288 -3.04 -30.11 7.60
CA LYS A 288 -2.41 -31.03 8.55
C LYS A 288 -3.16 -30.98 9.88
N GLN A 289 -3.41 -32.13 10.49
CA GLN A 289 -4.12 -32.25 11.78
C GLN A 289 -3.50 -31.39 12.89
N SER A 290 -2.18 -31.23 12.89
CA SER A 290 -1.45 -30.38 13.83
C SER A 290 -1.78 -28.88 13.74
N MET A 291 -2.34 -28.42 12.62
CA MET A 291 -2.76 -27.04 12.39
C MET A 291 -4.20 -26.78 12.82
N LEU A 292 -4.98 -27.83 13.05
CA LEU A 292 -6.38 -27.69 13.40
C LEU A 292 -6.53 -27.41 14.90
N VAL A 293 -7.50 -26.57 15.23
CA VAL A 293 -7.94 -26.30 16.59
C VAL A 293 -9.43 -26.57 16.70
N GLU A 294 -9.89 -27.00 17.89
CA GLU A 294 -11.25 -27.46 18.10
C GLU A 294 -12.30 -26.33 17.99
N SER A 295 -11.90 -25.10 18.33
CA SER A 295 -12.82 -23.95 18.34
C SER A 295 -12.08 -22.62 18.15
N ARG A 296 -12.86 -21.59 17.82
CA ARG A 296 -12.38 -20.20 17.76
C ARG A 296 -11.78 -19.74 19.09
N ASP A 297 -12.38 -20.11 20.22
CA ASP A 297 -11.86 -19.74 21.55
C ASP A 297 -10.54 -20.44 21.84
N SER A 298 -10.37 -21.70 21.41
CA SER A 298 -9.10 -22.43 21.48
C SER A 298 -8.02 -21.70 20.65
N LEU A 299 -8.34 -21.23 19.46
CA LEU A 299 -7.42 -20.46 18.63
C LEU A 299 -7.00 -19.16 19.33
N ILE A 300 -7.96 -18.37 19.80
CA ILE A 300 -7.69 -17.10 20.50
C ILE A 300 -6.81 -17.37 21.74
N ASN A 301 -7.12 -18.37 22.52
CA ASN A 301 -6.33 -18.70 23.71
C ASN A 301 -4.91 -19.21 23.36
N LYS A 302 -4.76 -19.90 22.23
CA LYS A 302 -3.44 -20.38 21.77
C LYS A 302 -2.54 -19.23 21.31
N ILE A 303 -3.11 -18.22 20.65
CA ILE A 303 -2.36 -17.06 20.11
C ILE A 303 -2.23 -15.95 21.17
N TYR A 304 -3.31 -15.66 21.90
CA TYR A 304 -3.42 -14.53 22.84
C TYR A 304 -3.68 -14.94 24.29
N GLY A 305 -3.29 -16.16 24.68
CA GLY A 305 -3.56 -16.68 26.04
C GLY A 305 -2.86 -15.93 27.17
N ASN A 306 -1.88 -15.10 26.86
CA ASN A 306 -1.08 -14.35 27.85
C ASN A 306 -1.46 -12.87 27.95
N LEU A 307 -2.62 -12.45 27.43
CA LEU A 307 -3.04 -11.04 27.43
C LEU A 307 -3.14 -10.43 28.82
N ASP A 308 -3.40 -11.23 29.84
CA ASP A 308 -3.42 -10.83 31.25
C ASP A 308 -2.04 -10.50 31.84
N GLN A 309 -0.97 -10.88 31.14
CA GLN A 309 0.43 -10.58 31.50
C GLN A 309 0.99 -9.37 30.75
N LEU A 310 0.16 -8.62 30.06
CA LEU A 310 0.50 -7.53 29.14
C LEU A 310 1.48 -6.47 29.65
N PRO A 311 1.51 -6.06 30.94
CA PRO A 311 2.53 -5.10 31.37
C PRO A 311 3.98 -5.58 31.19
N GLN A 312 4.16 -6.86 30.89
CA GLN A 312 5.44 -7.50 30.64
C GLN A 312 5.64 -7.91 29.16
N LEU A 313 4.57 -7.82 28.31
CA LEU A 313 4.68 -8.09 26.88
C LEU A 313 5.25 -6.85 26.19
N ASN A 314 6.38 -7.04 25.53
CA ASN A 314 7.03 -6.01 24.73
C ASN A 314 6.34 -5.88 23.35
N ASP A 315 6.71 -4.86 22.60
CA ASP A 315 6.22 -4.56 21.26
C ASP A 315 6.37 -5.76 20.30
N GLU A 316 7.39 -6.59 20.51
CA GLU A 316 7.70 -7.77 19.72
C GLU A 316 6.59 -8.85 19.76
N TYR A 317 5.81 -8.92 20.83
CA TYR A 317 4.69 -9.85 20.93
C TYR A 317 3.60 -9.55 19.87
N PHE A 318 3.17 -8.31 19.76
CA PHE A 318 2.14 -7.92 18.78
C PHE A 318 2.68 -7.87 17.36
N HIS A 319 3.98 -7.71 17.19
CA HIS A 319 4.63 -7.83 15.88
C HIS A 319 4.68 -9.28 15.39
N SER A 320 4.83 -10.24 16.30
CA SER A 320 4.99 -11.66 15.97
C SER A 320 3.70 -12.48 15.98
N CYS A 321 2.63 -11.99 16.62
CA CYS A 321 1.39 -12.74 16.83
C CYS A 321 0.17 -12.02 16.25
N THR A 322 -0.52 -12.67 15.28
CA THR A 322 -1.78 -12.17 14.73
C THR A 322 -2.70 -13.30 14.29
N ILE A 323 -4.01 -13.05 14.29
CA ILE A 323 -5.02 -13.93 13.71
C ILE A 323 -5.51 -13.30 12.41
N LEU A 324 -5.38 -14.01 11.29
CA LEU A 324 -5.85 -13.60 9.99
C LEU A 324 -7.17 -14.32 9.66
N THR A 325 -8.10 -13.58 9.05
CA THR A 325 -9.35 -14.13 8.53
C THR A 325 -9.61 -13.64 7.11
N PRO A 326 -10.31 -14.42 6.27
CA PRO A 326 -10.64 -13.99 4.91
C PRO A 326 -11.79 -12.98 4.84
N TRP A 327 -12.56 -12.79 5.91
CA TRP A 327 -13.76 -11.95 5.95
C TRP A 327 -13.62 -10.80 6.95
N ASN A 328 -13.94 -9.58 6.51
CA ASN A 328 -13.90 -8.41 7.39
C ASN A 328 -14.87 -8.52 8.59
N ASP A 329 -16.02 -9.16 8.40
CA ASP A 329 -16.98 -9.36 9.49
C ASP A 329 -16.40 -10.24 10.60
N ASP A 330 -15.63 -11.26 10.26
CA ASP A 330 -14.93 -12.11 11.23
C ASP A 330 -13.82 -11.34 11.95
N VAL A 331 -13.11 -10.44 11.26
CA VAL A 331 -12.12 -9.53 11.88
C VAL A 331 -12.79 -8.72 12.99
N LEU A 332 -13.93 -8.09 12.70
CA LEU A 332 -14.66 -7.25 13.66
C LEU A 332 -15.13 -8.07 14.88
N ILE A 333 -15.66 -9.28 14.66
CA ILE A 333 -16.09 -10.17 15.73
C ILE A 333 -14.90 -10.60 16.60
N LEU A 334 -13.79 -11.01 15.99
CA LEU A 334 -12.59 -11.44 16.70
C LEU A 334 -11.97 -10.29 17.50
N ASN A 335 -11.84 -9.12 16.90
CA ASN A 335 -11.31 -7.94 17.57
C ASN A 335 -12.14 -7.58 18.81
N LYS A 336 -13.48 -7.61 18.74
CA LYS A 336 -14.35 -7.37 19.91
C LYS A 336 -14.15 -8.42 21.00
N ILE A 337 -14.01 -9.69 20.64
CA ILE A 337 -13.79 -10.76 21.62
C ILE A 337 -12.42 -10.61 22.31
N ILE A 338 -11.38 -10.33 21.52
CA ILE A 338 -10.01 -10.17 22.03
C ILE A 338 -9.91 -8.91 22.88
N LEU A 339 -10.48 -7.79 22.43
CA LEU A 339 -10.46 -6.53 23.17
C LEU A 339 -11.18 -6.63 24.54
N ARG A 340 -12.24 -7.44 24.64
CA ARG A 340 -12.90 -7.72 25.94
C ARG A 340 -11.99 -8.48 26.91
N LYS A 341 -11.16 -9.40 26.39
CA LYS A 341 -10.17 -10.13 27.19
C LYS A 341 -8.93 -9.29 27.53
N PHE A 342 -8.68 -8.22 26.76
CA PHE A 342 -7.57 -7.33 26.96
C PHE A 342 -7.69 -6.58 28.30
N PRO A 343 -6.62 -6.41 29.10
CA PRO A 343 -6.68 -5.68 30.37
C PRO A 343 -6.95 -4.18 30.14
N GLY A 344 -7.36 -3.49 31.20
CA GLY A 344 -7.61 -2.05 31.18
C GLY A 344 -9.08 -1.67 30.96
N GLU A 345 -9.36 -0.39 31.13
CA GLU A 345 -10.69 0.20 30.97
C GLU A 345 -11.00 0.46 29.50
N MET A 346 -12.17 0.05 29.04
CA MET A 346 -12.58 0.24 27.65
C MET A 346 -13.18 1.64 27.47
N GLN A 347 -12.68 2.37 26.50
CA GLN A 347 -13.24 3.64 26.06
C GLN A 347 -13.95 3.46 24.71
N ILE A 348 -15.12 4.08 24.57
CA ILE A 348 -15.95 4.01 23.37
C ILE A 348 -16.06 5.41 22.79
N PHE A 349 -15.68 5.56 21.53
CA PHE A 349 -15.80 6.80 20.78
C PHE A 349 -16.89 6.66 19.72
N HIS A 350 -17.83 7.59 19.73
CA HIS A 350 -18.92 7.61 18.76
C HIS A 350 -18.59 8.54 17.60
N SER A 351 -18.89 8.11 16.37
CA SER A 351 -18.79 8.97 15.19
C SER A 351 -19.87 10.07 15.22
N ALA A 352 -19.58 11.19 14.56
CA ALA A 352 -20.54 12.27 14.33
C ALA A 352 -20.83 12.40 12.84
N ASP A 353 -21.63 11.48 12.32
CA ASP A 353 -21.88 11.36 10.90
C ASP A 353 -22.86 12.40 10.37
N LYS A 354 -22.55 12.99 9.23
CA LYS A 354 -23.39 13.97 8.55
C LYS A 354 -23.48 13.67 7.06
N VAL A 355 -24.67 13.87 6.51
CA VAL A 355 -24.88 13.88 5.06
C VAL A 355 -24.40 15.22 4.52
N ILE A 356 -23.57 15.18 3.45
CA ILE A 356 -23.18 16.36 2.71
C ILE A 356 -23.92 16.32 1.39
N TYR A 357 -24.69 17.36 1.12
CA TYR A 357 -25.38 17.53 -0.16
C TYR A 357 -24.50 18.31 -1.13
N GLU A 358 -24.49 17.88 -2.38
CA GLU A 358 -23.85 18.68 -3.44
C GLU A 358 -24.64 19.99 -3.62
N ALA A 359 -23.92 21.10 -3.86
CA ALA A 359 -24.52 22.42 -4.05
C ALA A 359 -25.51 22.40 -5.24
N GLY A 360 -26.79 22.67 -4.97
CA GLY A 360 -27.85 22.70 -5.99
C GLY A 360 -28.95 21.66 -5.85
N VAL A 361 -28.89 20.82 -4.83
CA VAL A 361 -29.98 19.86 -4.51
C VAL A 361 -30.90 20.47 -3.45
N ASP A 362 -32.19 20.66 -3.78
CA ASP A 362 -33.18 21.19 -2.85
C ASP A 362 -33.37 20.26 -1.64
N ASP A 363 -33.13 20.79 -0.46
CA ASP A 363 -33.15 20.12 0.83
C ASP A 363 -34.54 19.53 1.19
N GLU A 364 -35.62 20.10 0.62
CA GLU A 364 -37.00 19.71 0.94
C GLU A 364 -37.46 18.38 0.33
N ARG A 365 -36.75 17.80 -0.65
CA ARG A 365 -37.17 16.58 -1.34
C ARG A 365 -36.54 15.29 -0.84
N LEU A 366 -35.50 15.41 -0.04
CA LEU A 366 -34.77 14.28 0.51
C LEU A 366 -35.04 14.20 2.01
N GLY A 367 -35.89 13.26 2.42
CA GLY A 367 -36.15 13.00 3.83
C GLY A 367 -34.82 12.86 4.59
N THR A 368 -34.72 13.49 5.75
CA THR A 368 -33.52 13.41 6.62
C THR A 368 -33.24 11.94 6.92
N LEU A 369 -32.13 11.43 6.41
CA LEU A 369 -31.66 10.09 6.78
C LEU A 369 -31.41 10.08 8.30
N SER A 370 -32.00 9.11 9.00
CA SER A 370 -31.85 9.03 10.44
C SER A 370 -30.39 8.69 10.80
N THR A 371 -29.92 9.19 11.93
CA THR A 371 -28.59 8.86 12.47
C THR A 371 -28.42 7.34 12.62
N GLU A 372 -29.48 6.62 12.98
CA GLU A 372 -29.49 5.16 13.07
C GLU A 372 -29.22 4.49 11.73
N TYR A 373 -29.77 5.02 10.65
CA TYR A 373 -29.48 4.52 9.31
C TYR A 373 -28.02 4.80 8.91
N LEU A 374 -27.50 6.00 9.16
CA LEU A 374 -26.10 6.35 8.90
C LEU A 374 -25.14 5.44 9.67
N ASN A 375 -25.43 5.18 10.95
CA ASN A 375 -24.65 4.29 11.80
C ASN A 375 -24.74 2.81 11.37
N SER A 376 -25.77 2.42 10.61
CA SER A 376 -25.91 1.05 10.08
C SER A 376 -25.11 0.82 8.79
N LEU A 377 -24.58 1.90 8.16
CA LEU A 377 -23.81 1.80 6.92
C LEU A 377 -22.43 1.23 7.24
N ASN A 378 -22.22 -0.02 6.83
CA ASN A 378 -20.94 -0.69 6.98
C ASN A 378 -20.23 -0.69 5.63
N SER A 379 -19.18 0.11 5.50
CA SER A 379 -18.32 0.15 4.33
C SER A 379 -16.94 -0.34 4.75
N GLY A 380 -16.42 -1.37 4.12
CA GLY A 380 -15.13 -1.97 4.47
C GLY A 380 -13.90 -1.04 4.43
N SER A 381 -14.08 0.19 3.95
CA SER A 381 -13.04 1.24 3.92
C SER A 381 -13.23 2.33 4.97
N ILE A 382 -14.25 2.21 5.83
CA ILE A 382 -14.59 3.21 6.84
C ILE A 382 -14.69 2.51 8.18
N PRO A 383 -14.10 3.05 9.25
CA PRO A 383 -14.29 2.54 10.60
C PRO A 383 -15.78 2.54 11.00
N LEU A 384 -16.14 1.64 11.91
CA LEU A 384 -17.49 1.57 12.47
C LEU A 384 -17.86 2.87 13.18
N SER A 385 -19.18 3.12 13.31
CA SER A 385 -19.72 4.26 14.06
C SER A 385 -19.24 4.32 15.51
N ASP A 386 -18.94 3.16 16.10
CA ASP A 386 -18.40 3.01 17.44
C ASP A 386 -16.98 2.43 17.38
N LEU A 387 -16.02 3.19 17.88
CA LEU A 387 -14.64 2.75 18.03
C LEU A 387 -14.37 2.42 19.50
N GLU A 388 -14.17 1.14 19.78
CA GLU A 388 -13.84 0.60 21.10
C GLU A 388 -12.32 0.47 21.23
N LEU A 389 -11.69 1.09 22.21
CA LEU A 389 -10.24 1.05 22.45
C LEU A 389 -9.92 0.83 23.93
N LYS A 390 -8.73 0.27 24.18
CA LYS A 390 -8.07 0.22 25.50
C LYS A 390 -6.62 0.67 25.35
N GLU A 391 -6.08 1.31 26.39
CA GLU A 391 -4.64 1.61 26.40
C GLU A 391 -3.83 0.31 26.34
N GLY A 392 -2.77 0.32 25.53
CA GLY A 392 -1.94 -0.84 25.24
C GLY A 392 -2.48 -1.75 24.12
N CYS A 393 -3.70 -1.55 23.61
CA CYS A 393 -4.21 -2.41 22.53
C CYS A 393 -3.55 -2.10 21.17
N PRO A 394 -3.29 -3.13 20.35
CA PRO A 394 -2.81 -2.92 18.98
C PRO A 394 -3.96 -2.40 18.10
N VAL A 395 -3.61 -1.49 17.21
CA VAL A 395 -4.51 -0.90 16.22
C VAL A 395 -3.86 -0.88 14.84
N MET A 396 -4.67 -0.76 13.79
CA MET A 396 -4.19 -0.59 12.42
C MET A 396 -4.79 0.68 11.83
N ILE A 397 -3.96 1.49 11.20
CA ILE A 397 -4.40 2.68 10.45
C ILE A 397 -5.09 2.23 9.15
N LEU A 398 -6.31 2.70 8.91
CA LEU A 398 -7.13 2.30 7.75
C LEU A 398 -7.08 3.30 6.58
N CYS A 399 -6.36 4.42 6.73
CA CYS A 399 -6.22 5.41 5.66
C CYS A 399 -4.87 6.13 5.75
N ASN A 400 -4.44 6.73 4.63
CA ASN A 400 -3.22 7.52 4.59
C ASN A 400 -3.48 8.88 5.24
N LEU A 401 -2.92 9.14 6.41
CA LEU A 401 -3.07 10.39 7.16
C LEU A 401 -1.82 11.29 7.05
N ALA A 402 -0.65 10.72 7.32
CA ALA A 402 0.63 11.39 7.28
C ALA A 402 1.75 10.41 6.87
N CYS A 403 1.81 10.07 5.59
CA CYS A 403 2.74 9.05 5.09
C CYS A 403 4.21 9.39 5.37
N SER A 404 4.57 10.68 5.38
CA SER A 404 5.92 11.13 5.73
C SER A 404 6.30 10.91 7.21
N GLN A 405 5.31 10.64 8.06
CA GLN A 405 5.50 10.33 9.47
C GLN A 405 5.18 8.86 9.80
N GLY A 406 5.08 8.00 8.79
CA GLY A 406 4.77 6.58 8.95
C GLY A 406 3.30 6.26 9.18
N VAL A 407 2.39 7.27 9.22
CA VAL A 407 0.95 7.06 9.45
C VAL A 407 0.23 6.79 8.13
N CYS A 408 0.34 5.56 7.67
CA CYS A 408 -0.18 5.08 6.40
C CYS A 408 -1.25 4.00 6.60
N ASN A 409 -2.06 3.77 5.57
CA ASN A 409 -2.98 2.63 5.56
C ASN A 409 -2.21 1.30 5.70
N GLY A 410 -2.57 0.51 6.71
CA GLY A 410 -1.94 -0.77 7.04
C GLY A 410 -0.82 -0.68 8.08
N THR A 411 -0.40 0.52 8.53
CA THR A 411 0.54 0.65 9.65
C THR A 411 -0.10 0.11 10.91
N CYS A 412 0.65 -0.73 11.64
CA CYS A 412 0.25 -1.29 12.92
C CYS A 412 0.92 -0.51 14.05
N ASP A 413 0.14 -0.17 15.07
CA ASP A 413 0.53 0.70 16.16
C ASP A 413 -0.02 0.18 17.49
N ILE A 414 0.49 0.69 18.62
CA ILE A 414 -0.07 0.47 19.95
C ILE A 414 -0.65 1.78 20.48
N VAL A 415 -1.84 1.72 21.05
CA VAL A 415 -2.44 2.86 21.74
C VAL A 415 -1.72 3.08 23.07
N THR A 416 -0.93 4.13 23.19
CA THR A 416 -0.19 4.45 24.42
C THR A 416 -0.98 5.31 25.38
N CYS A 417 -1.77 6.24 24.85
CA CYS A 417 -2.64 7.09 25.66
C CYS A 417 -3.90 7.47 24.90
N ILE A 418 -5.01 7.53 25.63
CA ILE A 418 -6.33 7.88 25.09
C ILE A 418 -6.77 9.22 25.68
N GLY A 419 -6.65 10.29 24.89
CA GLY A 419 -7.16 11.63 25.24
C GLY A 419 -8.59 11.86 24.74
N SER A 420 -9.21 12.95 25.18
CA SER A 420 -10.60 13.30 24.79
C SER A 420 -10.77 13.61 23.30
N HIS A 421 -9.72 14.07 22.63
CA HIS A 421 -9.75 14.50 21.21
C HIS A 421 -8.55 14.02 20.40
N VAL A 422 -7.65 13.27 21.01
CA VAL A 422 -6.42 12.80 20.38
C VAL A 422 -6.05 11.43 20.95
N LEU A 423 -5.58 10.54 20.07
CA LEU A 423 -4.94 9.28 20.44
C LEU A 423 -3.44 9.45 20.30
N GLU A 424 -2.69 8.95 21.25
CA GLU A 424 -1.26 8.77 21.17
C GLU A 424 -0.97 7.32 20.79
N LEU A 425 -0.24 7.13 19.70
CA LEU A 425 0.08 5.83 19.14
C LEU A 425 1.60 5.65 19.04
N TRP A 426 2.06 4.44 19.34
CA TRP A 426 3.43 4.01 19.15
C TRP A 426 3.53 3.14 17.90
N LEU A 427 4.34 3.55 16.92
CA LEU A 427 4.47 2.88 15.64
C LEU A 427 5.24 1.56 15.78
N LEU A 428 4.60 0.43 15.37
CA LEU A 428 5.21 -0.90 15.34
C LEU A 428 5.79 -1.27 13.98
N THR A 429 5.25 -0.69 12.90
CA THR A 429 5.63 -1.06 11.53
C THR A 429 5.90 0.19 10.68
N GLY A 430 6.64 0.02 9.57
CA GLY A 430 6.96 1.11 8.64
C GLY A 430 8.35 1.70 8.83
N SER A 431 8.65 2.78 8.14
CA SER A 431 9.96 3.47 8.19
C SER A 431 10.24 4.19 9.51
N GLU A 432 9.19 4.54 10.23
CA GLU A 432 9.22 5.35 11.45
C GLU A 432 8.95 4.53 12.73
N VAL A 433 9.24 3.24 12.70
CA VAL A 433 9.10 2.32 13.86
C VAL A 433 9.78 2.89 15.10
N GLY A 434 9.07 2.84 16.24
CA GLY A 434 9.58 3.36 17.50
C GLY A 434 9.32 4.84 17.74
N ASN A 435 8.64 5.52 16.83
CA ASN A 435 8.19 6.89 17.03
C ASN A 435 6.77 6.95 17.59
N THR A 436 6.52 8.00 18.36
CA THR A 436 5.16 8.32 18.86
C THR A 436 4.48 9.29 17.90
N VAL A 437 3.23 9.01 17.56
CA VAL A 437 2.40 9.88 16.72
C VAL A 437 1.08 10.19 17.40
N PHE A 438 0.50 11.33 17.04
CA PHE A 438 -0.75 11.82 17.61
C PHE A 438 -1.83 11.89 16.53
N ILE A 439 -2.91 11.13 16.71
CA ILE A 439 -4.04 11.11 15.78
C ILE A 439 -5.19 11.93 16.39
N PRO A 440 -5.47 13.12 15.82
CA PRO A 440 -6.60 13.94 16.25
C PRO A 440 -7.90 13.40 15.65
N ARG A 441 -9.02 13.95 16.08
CA ARG A 441 -10.33 13.70 15.46
C ARG A 441 -10.32 14.21 14.02
N ILE A 442 -10.53 13.30 13.06
CA ILE A 442 -10.50 13.59 11.63
C ILE A 442 -11.86 13.37 10.98
N SER A 443 -12.09 14.17 9.92
CA SER A 443 -13.27 14.01 9.08
C SER A 443 -12.88 13.19 7.85
N LEU A 444 -13.52 12.05 7.65
CA LEU A 444 -13.36 11.22 6.46
C LEU A 444 -14.58 11.37 5.56
N THR A 445 -14.35 11.55 4.27
CA THR A 445 -15.41 11.55 3.26
C THR A 445 -15.22 10.30 2.41
N PRO A 446 -16.11 9.30 2.49
CA PRO A 446 -16.01 8.12 1.64
C PRO A 446 -16.13 8.53 0.18
N GLN A 447 -15.23 8.06 -0.65
CA GLN A 447 -15.36 8.18 -2.10
C GLN A 447 -16.52 7.26 -2.53
N ARG A 448 -17.72 7.85 -2.78
CA ARG A 448 -18.92 7.21 -3.30
C ARG A 448 -19.30 5.89 -2.61
N LEU A 449 -20.12 5.96 -1.57
CA LEU A 449 -21.00 4.85 -1.24
C LEU A 449 -22.07 4.77 -2.34
N SER A 450 -22.01 3.76 -3.20
CA SER A 450 -23.16 3.38 -4.01
C SER A 450 -24.18 2.78 -3.07
N LEU A 451 -25.10 3.60 -2.59
CA LEU A 451 -26.31 3.11 -1.92
C LEU A 451 -27.01 2.18 -2.90
N ALA A 452 -27.29 0.96 -2.42
CA ALA A 452 -28.00 -0.04 -3.18
C ALA A 452 -29.21 0.58 -3.90
N SER A 453 -29.43 0.20 -5.13
CA SER A 453 -30.24 0.71 -6.23
C SER A 453 -31.73 1.04 -5.97
N ASN A 454 -32.16 1.33 -4.75
CA ASN A 454 -33.54 1.60 -4.41
C ASN A 454 -33.91 3.09 -4.23
N PHE A 455 -32.94 3.99 -4.37
CA PHE A 455 -33.21 5.43 -4.37
C PHE A 455 -32.69 6.06 -5.66
N PRO A 456 -33.57 6.49 -6.57
CA PRO A 456 -33.20 7.31 -7.71
C PRO A 456 -32.97 8.74 -7.20
N GLY A 457 -31.73 9.06 -6.86
CA GLY A 457 -31.37 10.39 -6.39
C GLY A 457 -29.86 10.67 -6.58
N PRO A 458 -29.44 11.93 -6.57
CA PRO A 458 -28.06 12.33 -6.82
C PRO A 458 -27.10 11.73 -5.78
N ASN A 459 -25.82 11.60 -6.17
CA ASN A 459 -24.75 11.06 -5.36
C ASN A 459 -24.62 11.76 -4.02
N PHE A 460 -24.75 11.01 -2.92
CA PHE A 460 -24.54 11.53 -1.58
C PHE A 460 -23.08 11.34 -1.16
N GLN A 461 -22.49 12.36 -0.56
CA GLN A 461 -21.22 12.26 0.14
C GLN A 461 -21.50 12.28 1.65
N PHE A 462 -20.94 11.32 2.37
CA PHE A 462 -21.00 11.27 3.83
C PHE A 462 -19.70 11.80 4.41
N LYS A 463 -19.79 12.60 5.46
CA LYS A 463 -18.62 13.04 6.22
C LYS A 463 -18.65 12.33 7.57
N LEU A 464 -17.76 11.37 7.75
CA LEU A 464 -17.52 10.73 9.04
C LEU A 464 -16.54 11.58 9.84
N HIS A 465 -16.90 11.85 11.09
CA HIS A 465 -16.00 12.43 12.08
C HIS A 465 -15.61 11.33 13.04
N LEU A 466 -14.41 10.76 12.85
CA LEU A 466 -13.85 9.77 13.74
C LEU A 466 -13.05 10.43 14.87
N LEU A 467 -13.29 9.91 16.02
CA LEU A 467 -12.93 10.24 17.40
C LEU A 467 -13.70 11.31 18.04
#